data_bdd4fadb79f70fc223f444eaca22aba3
#
_entry.id   bdd4fadb79f70fc223f444eaca22aba3
#
_cell.length_a   1.000
_cell.length_b   1.000
_cell.length_c   1.000
_cell.angle_alpha   90.00
_cell.angle_beta   90.00
_cell.angle_gamma   90.00
#
_symmetry.space_group_name_H-M   'P 1'
#
loop_
_entity.id
_entity.type
_entity.pdbx_description
1 polymer ?
#
loop_
_entity_poly.entity_id
_entity_poly.type
_entity_poly.pdbx_seq_one_letter_code
_entity_poly.pdbx_strand_id
1 'polypeptide(L)'
;MSQLDQLGMRISRIDSAFDQWIKQQNTNYNTLAVLYTLATEGSRTQKYIGEEWSLPKQTVSGTCKTLAEQGLLTFHESEQDKRERLLSLTEQGKEYAAPLVQNMQEFSKRIFTAFGEKRAARLFTDLDALAELMAQTLNTK
;
A
#
# COMPACT_ATOMS: atom_id res chain seq x y z
N MET A 1 3.75 -31.08 -2.89
CA MET A 1 3.63 -29.63 -2.59
C MET A 1 2.16 -29.26 -2.58
N SER A 2 1.68 -28.67 -1.52
CA SER A 2 0.29 -28.24 -1.41
C SER A 2 0.03 -27.02 -2.32
N GLN A 3 -1.25 -26.74 -2.55
CA GLN A 3 -1.65 -25.55 -3.28
C GLN A 3 -1.26 -24.26 -2.52
N LEU A 4 -1.32 -24.32 -1.20
CA LEU A 4 -0.92 -23.19 -0.37
C LEU A 4 0.58 -22.90 -0.50
N ASP A 5 1.40 -23.94 -0.56
CA ASP A 5 2.84 -23.80 -0.82
C ASP A 5 3.09 -23.13 -2.19
N GLN A 6 2.37 -23.59 -3.20
CA GLN A 6 2.49 -23.02 -4.56
C GLN A 6 2.09 -21.54 -4.59
N LEU A 7 1.02 -21.20 -3.89
CA LEU A 7 0.57 -19.81 -3.77
C LEU A 7 1.63 -18.96 -3.07
N GLY A 8 2.12 -19.42 -1.91
CA GLY A 8 3.10 -18.69 -1.12
C GLY A 8 4.39 -18.40 -1.88
N MET A 9 4.88 -19.40 -2.63
CA MET A 9 6.08 -19.22 -3.44
C MET A 9 5.90 -18.16 -4.54
N ARG A 10 4.73 -18.13 -5.16
CA ARG A 10 4.44 -17.17 -6.23
C ARG A 10 4.25 -15.76 -5.69
N ILE A 11 3.53 -15.62 -4.59
CA ILE A 11 3.36 -14.34 -3.90
C ILE A 11 4.74 -13.81 -3.47
N SER A 12 5.58 -14.66 -2.92
CA SER A 12 6.92 -14.30 -2.49
C SER A 12 7.76 -13.72 -3.65
N ARG A 13 7.66 -14.32 -4.84
CA ARG A 13 8.37 -13.80 -6.03
C ARG A 13 7.84 -12.44 -6.47
N ILE A 14 6.52 -12.25 -6.39
CA ILE A 14 5.90 -10.96 -6.72
C ILE A 14 6.34 -9.90 -5.73
N ASP A 15 6.29 -10.22 -4.43
CA ASP A 15 6.73 -9.31 -3.38
C ASP A 15 8.19 -8.92 -3.53
N SER A 16 9.05 -9.89 -3.87
CA SER A 16 10.48 -9.65 -4.08
C SER A 16 10.72 -8.68 -5.25
N ALA A 17 10.02 -8.88 -6.36
CA ALA A 17 10.13 -8.02 -7.53
C ALA A 17 9.65 -6.59 -7.21
N PHE A 18 8.53 -6.47 -6.50
CA PHE A 18 8.00 -5.17 -6.08
C PHE A 18 8.98 -4.46 -5.14
N ASP A 19 9.54 -5.18 -4.17
CA ASP A 19 10.51 -4.64 -3.24
C ASP A 19 11.77 -4.13 -3.96
N GLN A 20 12.25 -4.85 -4.97
CA GLN A 20 13.38 -4.40 -5.79
C GLN A 20 13.05 -3.10 -6.51
N TRP A 21 11.85 -3.00 -7.08
CA TRP A 21 11.43 -1.76 -7.74
C TRP A 21 11.35 -0.60 -6.75
N ILE A 22 10.78 -0.84 -5.55
CA ILE A 22 10.68 0.17 -4.49
C ILE A 22 12.06 0.70 -4.10
N LYS A 23 13.03 -0.19 -3.96
CA LYS A 23 14.41 0.20 -3.62
C LYS A 23 15.06 1.07 -4.69
N GLN A 24 14.72 0.83 -5.96
CA GLN A 24 15.19 1.68 -7.06
C GLN A 24 14.64 3.11 -6.95
N GLN A 25 13.54 3.31 -6.22
CA GLN A 25 12.95 4.62 -5.97
C GLN A 25 13.56 5.29 -4.73
N ASN A 26 14.59 4.71 -4.12
CA ASN A 26 15.24 5.21 -2.90
C ASN A 26 14.26 5.34 -1.72
N THR A 27 13.34 4.38 -1.60
CA THR A 27 12.34 4.34 -0.52
C THR A 27 12.14 2.90 -0.07
N ASN A 28 11.17 2.70 0.82
CA ASN A 28 10.78 1.38 1.30
C ASN A 28 9.27 1.23 1.23
N TYR A 29 8.78 0.00 1.43
CA TYR A 29 7.37 -0.34 1.32
C TYR A 29 6.51 0.51 2.26
N ASN A 30 6.94 0.69 3.50
CA ASN A 30 6.15 1.42 4.50
C ASN A 30 5.97 2.89 4.11
N THR A 31 7.05 3.52 3.70
CA THR A 31 7.04 4.92 3.24
C THR A 31 6.20 5.07 1.97
N LEU A 32 6.38 4.16 1.01
CA LEU A 32 5.57 4.15 -0.21
C LEU A 32 4.09 4.07 0.11
N ALA A 33 3.69 3.16 1.02
CA ALA A 33 2.29 2.97 1.40
C ALA A 33 1.67 4.27 1.90
N VAL A 34 2.36 4.99 2.79
CA VAL A 34 1.85 6.24 3.35
C VAL A 34 1.81 7.34 2.30
N LEU A 35 2.92 7.58 1.63
CA LEU A 35 3.02 8.68 0.66
C LEU A 35 2.08 8.49 -0.53
N TYR A 36 2.05 7.29 -1.08
CA TYR A 36 1.22 6.98 -2.24
C TYR A 36 -0.26 7.13 -1.92
N THR A 37 -0.69 6.60 -0.78
CA THR A 37 -2.10 6.70 -0.36
C THR A 37 -2.50 8.16 -0.19
N LEU A 38 -1.72 8.94 0.54
CA LEU A 38 -2.06 10.35 0.80
C LEU A 38 -1.98 11.19 -0.48
N ALA A 39 -1.07 10.87 -1.38
CA ALA A 39 -0.94 11.60 -2.64
C ALA A 39 -2.09 11.31 -3.61
N THR A 40 -2.57 10.08 -3.67
CA THR A 40 -3.59 9.66 -4.64
C THR A 40 -5.02 9.74 -4.10
N GLU A 41 -5.21 9.58 -2.79
CA GLU A 41 -6.53 9.52 -2.19
C GLU A 41 -6.86 10.71 -1.28
N GLY A 42 -5.86 11.56 -0.98
CA GLY A 42 -6.04 12.66 -0.05
C GLY A 42 -5.87 12.22 1.40
N SER A 43 -6.37 13.02 2.33
CA SER A 43 -6.21 12.76 3.77
C SER A 43 -6.87 11.44 4.19
N ARG A 44 -6.12 10.66 4.98
CA ARG A 44 -6.59 9.37 5.51
C ARG A 44 -6.04 9.18 6.92
N THR A 45 -6.65 8.25 7.66
CA THR A 45 -6.18 7.88 8.99
C THR A 45 -5.05 6.85 8.89
N GLN A 46 -4.26 6.72 9.96
CA GLN A 46 -3.26 5.66 10.04
C GLN A 46 -3.90 4.27 9.95
N LYS A 47 -5.06 4.11 10.57
CA LYS A 47 -5.81 2.84 10.54
C LYS A 47 -6.16 2.44 9.11
N TYR A 48 -6.66 3.39 8.31
CA TYR A 48 -7.01 3.13 6.92
C TYR A 48 -5.80 2.64 6.13
N ILE A 49 -4.67 3.32 6.26
CA ILE A 49 -3.44 2.96 5.53
C ILE A 49 -2.96 1.57 5.96
N GLY A 50 -2.98 1.29 7.26
CA GLY A 50 -2.56 -0.02 7.77
C GLY A 50 -3.42 -1.16 7.25
N GLU A 51 -4.73 -0.96 7.19
CA GLU A 51 -5.66 -1.97 6.66
C GLU A 51 -5.47 -2.18 5.15
N GLU A 52 -5.35 -1.09 4.39
CA GLU A 52 -5.20 -1.18 2.93
C GLU A 52 -3.90 -1.86 2.50
N TRP A 53 -2.81 -1.60 3.22
CA TRP A 53 -1.49 -2.11 2.85
C TRP A 53 -1.03 -3.27 3.73
N SER A 54 -1.91 -3.77 4.61
CA SER A 54 -1.63 -4.88 5.54
C SER A 54 -0.39 -4.62 6.39
N LEU A 55 -0.32 -3.42 6.95
CA LEU A 55 0.78 -3.01 7.82
C LEU A 55 0.32 -2.97 9.28
N PRO A 56 1.18 -3.43 10.21
CA PRO A 56 0.88 -3.33 11.63
C PRO A 56 0.74 -1.86 12.07
N LYS A 57 -0.12 -1.63 13.05
CA LYS A 57 -0.39 -0.29 13.58
C LYS A 57 0.89 0.45 13.99
N GLN A 58 1.79 -0.23 14.68
CA GLN A 58 3.03 0.38 15.14
C GLN A 58 3.95 0.77 13.98
N THR A 59 3.97 -0.03 12.93
CA THR A 59 4.77 0.25 11.74
C THR A 59 4.28 1.53 11.05
N VAL A 60 2.97 1.65 10.85
CA VAL A 60 2.38 2.85 10.24
C VAL A 60 2.65 4.07 11.11
N SER A 61 2.43 3.96 12.41
CA SER A 61 2.66 5.06 13.37
C SER A 61 4.12 5.55 13.31
N GLY A 62 5.08 4.63 13.33
CA GLY A 62 6.50 4.98 13.27
C GLY A 62 6.89 5.65 11.96
N THR A 63 6.38 5.12 10.86
CA THR A 63 6.62 5.69 9.52
C THR A 63 6.06 7.11 9.42
N CYS A 64 4.83 7.31 9.88
CA CYS A 64 4.19 8.63 9.85
C CYS A 64 4.93 9.64 10.73
N LYS A 65 5.40 9.22 11.89
CA LYS A 65 6.19 10.08 12.77
C LYS A 65 7.46 10.55 12.09
N THR A 66 8.18 9.63 11.45
CA THR A 66 9.41 9.97 10.71
C THR A 66 9.14 10.95 9.58
N LEU A 67 8.07 10.72 8.82
CA LEU A 67 7.71 11.60 7.70
C LEU A 67 7.27 12.98 8.19
N ALA A 68 6.58 13.05 9.33
CA ALA A 68 6.20 14.32 9.95
C ALA A 68 7.44 15.11 10.41
N GLU A 69 8.40 14.42 11.01
CA GLU A 69 9.68 15.04 11.42
C GLU A 69 10.46 15.59 10.23
N GLN A 70 10.32 14.96 9.06
CA GLN A 70 10.93 15.42 7.82
C GLN A 70 10.15 16.55 7.15
N GLY A 71 9.00 16.94 7.70
CA GLY A 71 8.18 18.01 7.14
C GLY A 71 7.32 17.59 5.96
N LEU A 72 7.13 16.29 5.75
CA LEU A 72 6.41 15.78 4.58
C LEU A 72 4.92 15.56 4.83
N LEU A 73 4.51 15.41 6.08
CA LEU A 73 3.09 15.27 6.43
C LEU A 73 2.76 15.97 7.74
N THR A 74 1.46 16.20 7.94
CA THR A 74 0.91 16.78 9.16
C THR A 74 -0.21 15.89 9.68
N PHE A 75 -0.42 16.00 11.00
CA PHE A 75 -1.53 15.35 11.67
C PHE A 75 -2.57 16.42 12.02
N HIS A 76 -3.84 16.08 11.86
CA HIS A 76 -4.94 16.92 12.33
C HIS A 76 -6.11 16.07 12.78
N GLU A 77 -6.97 16.63 13.61
CA GLU A 77 -8.13 15.91 14.12
C GLU A 77 -9.15 15.65 12.99
N SER A 78 -9.78 14.48 13.04
CA SER A 78 -10.90 14.18 12.17
C SER A 78 -12.15 14.95 12.68
N GLU A 79 -12.88 15.59 11.78
CA GLU A 79 -14.15 16.24 12.10
C GLU A 79 -15.21 15.22 12.52
N GLN A 80 -15.11 13.98 12.02
CA GLN A 80 -16.06 12.92 12.29
C GLN A 80 -15.80 12.18 13.59
N ASP A 81 -14.52 12.00 13.96
CA ASP A 81 -14.15 11.34 15.20
C ASP A 81 -12.87 11.98 15.75
N LYS A 82 -12.99 12.70 16.85
CA LYS A 82 -11.88 13.42 17.48
C LYS A 82 -10.79 12.49 18.02
N ARG A 83 -11.09 11.18 18.16
CA ARG A 83 -10.11 10.19 18.60
C ARG A 83 -9.21 9.72 17.47
N GLU A 84 -9.61 9.96 16.22
CA GLU A 84 -8.82 9.63 15.05
C GLU A 84 -8.10 10.85 14.51
N ARG A 85 -6.85 10.64 14.12
CA ARG A 85 -6.05 11.70 13.52
C ARG A 85 -5.94 11.46 12.04
N LEU A 86 -6.27 12.48 11.26
CA LEU A 86 -6.08 12.47 9.83
C LEU A 86 -4.65 12.86 9.50
N LEU A 87 -4.12 12.23 8.49
CA LEU A 87 -2.82 12.55 7.91
C LEU A 87 -3.02 13.28 6.61
N SER A 88 -2.23 14.30 6.36
CA SER A 88 -2.22 15.02 5.10
C SER A 88 -0.78 15.31 4.69
N LEU A 89 -0.50 15.28 3.39
CA LEU A 89 0.79 15.73 2.89
C LEU A 89 0.89 17.24 2.99
N THR A 90 2.06 17.73 3.38
CA THR A 90 2.41 19.15 3.25
C THR A 90 2.68 19.45 1.78
N GLU A 91 2.84 20.72 1.42
CA GLU A 91 3.28 21.08 0.06
C GLU A 91 4.61 20.42 -0.29
N GLN A 92 5.55 20.38 0.64
CA GLN A 92 6.82 19.67 0.49
C GLN A 92 6.60 18.17 0.30
N GLY A 93 5.65 17.59 1.05
CA GLY A 93 5.30 16.17 0.92
C GLY A 93 4.71 15.84 -0.44
N LYS A 94 3.86 16.72 -0.98
CA LYS A 94 3.29 16.55 -2.32
C LYS A 94 4.37 16.58 -3.40
N GLU A 95 5.30 17.51 -3.30
CA GLU A 95 6.42 17.60 -4.22
C GLU A 95 7.32 16.37 -4.14
N TYR A 96 7.58 15.90 -2.94
CA TYR A 96 8.39 14.70 -2.71
C TYR A 96 7.72 13.44 -3.27
N ALA A 97 6.40 13.30 -3.08
CA ALA A 97 5.65 12.12 -3.49
C ALA A 97 5.35 12.08 -5.00
N ALA A 98 5.29 13.23 -5.67
CA ALA A 98 4.86 13.31 -7.06
C ALA A 98 5.66 12.41 -8.01
N PRO A 99 7.02 12.41 -8.00
CA PRO A 99 7.78 11.49 -8.87
C PRO A 99 7.54 10.03 -8.53
N LEU A 100 7.39 9.71 -7.25
CA LEU A 100 7.14 8.34 -6.79
C LEU A 100 5.80 7.83 -7.32
N VAL A 101 4.75 8.65 -7.23
CA VAL A 101 3.42 8.33 -7.76
C VAL A 101 3.49 8.12 -9.28
N GLN A 102 4.12 9.04 -9.98
CA GLN A 102 4.23 8.96 -11.44
C GLN A 102 4.98 7.70 -11.86
N ASN A 103 6.11 7.41 -11.22
CA ASN A 103 6.91 6.23 -11.53
C ASN A 103 6.15 4.94 -11.25
N MET A 104 5.39 4.90 -10.17
CA MET A 104 4.57 3.72 -9.85
C MET A 104 3.46 3.51 -10.89
N GLN A 105 2.81 4.58 -11.31
CA GLN A 105 1.77 4.49 -12.34
C GLN A 105 2.35 4.02 -13.68
N GLU A 106 3.51 4.50 -14.06
CA GLU A 106 4.20 4.06 -15.28
C GLU A 106 4.62 2.60 -15.21
N PHE A 107 5.18 2.18 -14.08
CA PHE A 107 5.58 0.80 -13.85
C PHE A 107 4.36 -0.14 -13.92
N SER A 108 3.28 0.24 -13.24
CA SER A 108 2.02 -0.49 -13.27
C SER A 108 1.48 -0.64 -14.69
N LYS A 109 1.45 0.47 -15.43
CA LYS A 109 0.95 0.47 -16.82
C LYS A 109 1.76 -0.46 -17.71
N ARG A 110 3.08 -0.45 -17.59
CA ARG A 110 3.96 -1.32 -18.38
C ARG A 110 3.69 -2.79 -18.08
N ILE A 111 3.56 -3.15 -16.80
CA ILE A 111 3.30 -4.52 -16.39
C ILE A 111 1.95 -4.99 -16.91
N PHE A 112 0.89 -4.23 -16.65
CA PHE A 112 -0.47 -4.70 -16.92
C PHE A 112 -0.87 -4.56 -18.39
N THR A 113 -0.22 -3.68 -19.13
CA THR A 113 -0.36 -3.69 -20.59
C THR A 113 0.20 -4.99 -21.20
N ALA A 114 1.38 -5.41 -20.73
CA ALA A 114 1.99 -6.66 -21.18
C ALA A 114 1.21 -7.90 -20.69
N PHE A 115 0.71 -7.86 -19.45
CA PHE A 115 -0.05 -8.97 -18.87
C PHE A 115 -1.43 -9.14 -19.52
N GLY A 116 -2.08 -8.04 -19.87
CA GLY A 116 -3.39 -7.99 -20.50
C GLY A 116 -4.49 -7.58 -19.53
N GLU A 117 -5.35 -6.65 -19.96
CA GLU A 117 -6.41 -6.10 -19.11
C GLU A 117 -7.41 -7.15 -18.63
N LYS A 118 -7.82 -8.06 -19.52
CA LYS A 118 -8.77 -9.13 -19.18
C LYS A 118 -8.16 -10.11 -18.19
N ARG A 119 -6.89 -10.46 -18.38
CA ARG A 119 -6.17 -11.34 -17.46
C ARG A 119 -6.01 -10.68 -16.08
N ALA A 120 -5.70 -9.39 -16.06
CA ALA A 120 -5.57 -8.64 -14.81
C ALA A 120 -6.90 -8.59 -14.04
N ALA A 121 -7.99 -8.27 -14.72
CA ALA A 121 -9.31 -8.24 -14.10
C ALA A 121 -9.68 -9.61 -13.51
N ARG A 122 -9.40 -10.69 -14.22
CA ARG A 122 -9.66 -12.06 -13.75
C ARG A 122 -8.79 -12.41 -12.55
N LEU A 123 -7.50 -12.04 -12.61
CA LEU A 123 -6.57 -12.27 -11.51
C LEU A 123 -7.04 -11.56 -10.23
N PHE A 124 -7.43 -10.30 -10.32
CA PHE A 124 -7.89 -9.53 -9.16
C PHE A 124 -9.17 -10.11 -8.58
N THR A 125 -10.13 -10.48 -9.42
CA THR A 125 -11.36 -11.16 -8.96
C THR A 125 -11.04 -12.47 -8.25
N ASP A 126 -10.14 -13.27 -8.81
CA ASP A 126 -9.75 -14.55 -8.23
C ASP A 126 -8.98 -14.37 -6.92
N LEU A 127 -8.10 -13.36 -6.84
CA LEU A 127 -7.37 -13.06 -5.60
C LEU A 127 -8.32 -12.60 -4.49
N ASP A 128 -9.30 -11.76 -4.83
CA ASP A 128 -10.31 -11.32 -3.87
C ASP A 128 -11.12 -12.49 -3.32
N ALA A 129 -11.55 -13.40 -4.20
CA ALA A 129 -12.28 -14.59 -3.80
C ALA A 129 -11.44 -15.50 -2.91
N LEU A 130 -10.16 -15.66 -3.25
CA LEU A 130 -9.25 -16.48 -2.46
C LEU A 130 -9.02 -15.87 -1.07
N ALA A 131 -8.81 -14.57 -0.99
CA ALA A 131 -8.63 -13.87 0.28
C ALA A 131 -9.86 -14.01 1.17
N GLU A 132 -11.04 -13.88 0.60
CA GLU A 132 -12.32 -14.05 1.30
C GLU A 132 -12.43 -15.47 1.87
N LEU A 133 -12.13 -16.48 1.05
CA LEU A 133 -12.18 -17.89 1.49
C LEU A 133 -11.18 -18.18 2.60
N MET A 134 -9.99 -17.60 2.52
CA MET A 134 -8.97 -17.75 3.57
C MET A 134 -9.46 -17.16 4.89
N ALA A 135 -10.05 -15.96 4.83
CA ALA A 135 -10.59 -15.29 6.01
C ALA A 135 -11.73 -16.09 6.65
N GLN A 136 -12.65 -16.60 5.82
CA GLN A 136 -13.75 -17.44 6.30
C GLN A 136 -13.23 -18.73 6.94
N THR A 137 -12.23 -19.35 6.34
CA THR A 137 -11.64 -20.60 6.82
C THR A 137 -10.94 -20.41 8.16
N LEU A 138 -10.28 -19.26 8.37
CA LEU A 138 -9.66 -18.93 9.65
C LEU A 138 -10.68 -18.84 10.78
N ASN A 139 -11.91 -18.42 10.49
CA ASN A 139 -12.96 -18.22 11.46
C ASN A 139 -13.83 -19.47 11.67
N THR A 140 -13.58 -20.53 10.91
CA THR A 140 -14.30 -21.82 11.02
C THR A 140 -13.41 -22.83 11.72
N LYS A 141 -13.95 -23.47 12.78
CA LYS A 141 -13.24 -24.54 13.49
C LYS A 141 -13.58 -25.92 12.91
#